data_8872b61f5d93f258a8c3beee1b4a4d45
#
_entry.id   8872b61f5d93f258a8c3beee1b4a4d45
#
_cell.length_a   1.000
_cell.length_b   1.000
_cell.length_c   1.000
_cell.angle_alpha   90.00
_cell.angle_beta   90.00
_cell.angle_gamma   90.00
#
_symmetry.space_group_name_H-M   'P 1'
#
loop_
_entity.id
_entity.type
_entity.pdbx_description
1 polymer ?
#
loop_
_entity_poly.entity_id
_entity_poly.type
_entity_poly.pdbx_seq_one_letter_code
_entity_poly.pdbx_strand_id
1 'polypeptide(L)'
;QIHSGLGNQMFQYAFYVALKHNQSNTKIDASIYRHRPSHNGYELERIFAVEPVHATIDERNRMADVGKDWFSVFRHTIGWKRKTHGQLVIEPNPSHGWCPDLLHCDNCYLQGYWQTEKYFAKVANQVRMDFTFRQPLNAIDMALANKLTKEKSVSVHIRRGDYIKERRRADYEVCTVEYYRRAVEYIQAHVDSPVFYVFSDDPTWGQEQNIFPKGTIFVSGHEGVDAYIDMQLMSLCCHHVIANSSFSWWGAWLGQRENTITLAPSTWFRYRERPDIIPDNWIKIDAE
;
A
#
# COMPACT_ATOMS: atom_id res chain seq x y z
N GLN A 1 -3.20 15.31 -0.16
CA GLN A 1 -4.41 14.67 0.36
C GLN A 1 -4.14 13.20 0.69
N ILE A 2 -4.67 12.70 1.82
CA ILE A 2 -4.65 11.29 2.19
C ILE A 2 -6.04 10.71 1.92
N HIS A 3 -6.12 9.57 1.21
CA HIS A 3 -7.38 8.90 0.85
C HIS A 3 -7.18 7.41 0.55
N SER A 4 -8.29 6.65 0.37
CA SER A 4 -8.31 5.21 0.09
C SER A 4 -7.88 4.32 1.27
N GLY A 5 -7.54 3.04 1.03
CA GLY A 5 -7.14 2.08 2.05
C GLY A 5 -5.71 2.27 2.54
N LEU A 6 -5.35 1.54 3.60
CA LEU A 6 -4.10 1.68 4.36
C LEU A 6 -2.85 1.75 3.48
N GLY A 7 -2.65 0.80 2.55
CA GLY A 7 -1.46 0.80 1.70
C GLY A 7 -1.32 2.05 0.82
N ASN A 8 -2.43 2.64 0.38
CA ASN A 8 -2.43 3.90 -0.35
C ASN A 8 -2.13 5.09 0.58
N GLN A 9 -2.69 5.08 1.79
CA GLN A 9 -2.37 6.09 2.81
C GLN A 9 -0.88 6.11 3.13
N MET A 10 -0.25 4.94 3.19
CA MET A 10 1.19 4.80 3.44
C MET A 10 2.03 5.41 2.31
N PHE A 11 1.68 5.18 1.04
CA PHE A 11 2.37 5.85 -0.09
C PHE A 11 2.23 7.37 -0.03
N GLN A 12 1.03 7.85 0.25
CA GLN A 12 0.76 9.28 0.37
C GLN A 12 1.50 9.90 1.55
N TYR A 13 1.63 9.17 2.66
CA TYR A 13 2.42 9.60 3.80
C TYR A 13 3.92 9.60 3.50
N ALA A 14 4.45 8.55 2.87
CA ALA A 14 5.86 8.50 2.48
C ALA A 14 6.24 9.65 1.52
N PHE A 15 5.34 9.97 0.59
CA PHE A 15 5.48 11.15 -0.26
C PHE A 15 5.44 12.46 0.55
N TYR A 16 4.55 12.58 1.56
CA TYR A 16 4.54 13.72 2.48
C TYR A 16 5.86 13.86 3.23
N VAL A 17 6.46 12.77 3.72
CA VAL A 17 7.77 12.80 4.41
C VAL A 17 8.85 13.33 3.46
N ALA A 18 8.85 12.90 2.21
CA ALA A 18 9.79 13.38 1.19
C ALA A 18 9.59 14.88 0.88
N LEU A 19 8.35 15.32 0.76
CA LEU A 19 8.02 16.75 0.59
C LEU A 19 8.47 17.57 1.81
N LYS A 20 8.18 17.10 3.02
CA LYS A 20 8.54 17.78 4.26
C LYS A 20 10.05 17.90 4.45
N HIS A 21 10.80 16.93 3.97
CA HIS A 21 12.26 16.99 3.94
C HIS A 21 12.78 18.17 3.11
N ASN A 22 12.11 18.48 2.00
CA ASN A 22 12.44 19.60 1.12
C ASN A 22 11.80 20.93 1.57
N GLN A 23 10.60 20.87 2.19
CA GLN A 23 9.75 22.00 2.51
C GLN A 23 9.07 21.81 3.87
N SER A 24 9.56 22.50 4.90
CA SER A 24 9.14 22.31 6.30
C SER A 24 7.64 22.55 6.56
N ASN A 25 6.98 23.39 5.75
CA ASN A 25 5.56 23.76 5.91
C ASN A 25 4.57 22.77 5.28
N THR A 26 5.04 21.61 4.85
CA THR A 26 4.18 20.57 4.26
C THR A 26 3.23 20.00 5.31
N LYS A 27 1.96 19.84 4.95
CA LYS A 27 0.88 19.31 5.79
C LYS A 27 0.10 18.22 5.06
N ILE A 28 -0.55 17.33 5.81
CA ILE A 28 -1.50 16.37 5.24
C ILE A 28 -2.95 16.85 5.40
N ASP A 29 -3.79 16.45 4.45
CA ASP A 29 -5.25 16.61 4.55
C ASP A 29 -5.93 15.24 4.46
N ALA A 30 -6.47 14.78 5.59
CA ALA A 30 -7.27 13.56 5.72
C ALA A 30 -8.78 13.84 5.87
N SER A 31 -9.21 15.07 5.62
CA SER A 31 -10.59 15.52 5.86
C SER A 31 -11.65 14.80 5.01
N ILE A 32 -11.24 14.18 3.90
CA ILE A 32 -12.14 13.41 3.04
C ILE A 32 -12.84 12.27 3.79
N TYR A 33 -12.19 11.66 4.77
CA TYR A 33 -12.76 10.55 5.55
C TYR A 33 -13.93 10.97 6.45
N ARG A 34 -14.05 12.26 6.78
CA ARG A 34 -15.19 12.80 7.53
C ARG A 34 -16.49 12.78 6.72
N HIS A 35 -16.37 12.85 5.38
CA HIS A 35 -17.51 12.98 4.49
C HIS A 35 -17.74 11.77 3.60
N ARG A 36 -16.68 11.02 3.32
CA ARG A 36 -16.71 9.81 2.49
C ARG A 36 -15.80 8.75 3.11
N PRO A 37 -16.23 8.10 4.19
CA PRO A 37 -15.46 7.02 4.76
C PRO A 37 -15.32 5.90 3.72
N SER A 38 -14.10 5.45 3.51
CA SER A 38 -13.78 4.32 2.64
C SER A 38 -12.87 3.37 3.41
N HIS A 39 -12.98 2.09 3.17
CA HIS A 39 -12.27 1.07 3.94
C HIS A 39 -12.51 1.26 5.45
N ASN A 40 -11.46 1.31 6.27
CA ASN A 40 -11.54 1.55 7.72
C ASN A 40 -11.34 3.04 8.10
N GLY A 41 -11.44 3.95 7.14
CA GLY A 41 -11.18 5.37 7.38
C GLY A 41 -9.69 5.73 7.36
N TYR A 42 -9.30 6.78 8.08
CA TYR A 42 -7.91 7.19 8.24
C TYR A 42 -7.25 6.37 9.35
N GLU A 43 -6.18 5.64 9.00
CA GLU A 43 -5.63 4.59 9.87
C GLU A 43 -4.19 4.86 10.34
N LEU A 44 -3.44 5.76 9.70
CA LEU A 44 -1.98 5.85 9.91
C LEU A 44 -1.59 6.06 11.38
N GLU A 45 -2.18 7.05 12.07
CA GLU A 45 -1.83 7.39 13.46
C GLU A 45 -2.33 6.36 14.47
N ARG A 46 -3.32 5.56 14.09
CA ARG A 46 -3.80 4.43 14.90
C ARG A 46 -2.83 3.26 14.86
N ILE A 47 -2.26 2.99 13.68
CA ILE A 47 -1.45 1.80 13.42
C ILE A 47 0.03 2.05 13.66
N PHE A 48 0.54 3.21 13.23
CA PHE A 48 1.97 3.50 13.20
C PHE A 48 2.37 4.63 14.15
N ALA A 49 3.66 4.68 14.50
CA ALA A 49 4.24 5.74 15.34
C ALA A 49 4.47 7.04 14.54
N VAL A 50 3.48 7.45 13.74
CA VAL A 50 3.54 8.67 12.92
C VAL A 50 2.89 9.85 13.62
N GLU A 51 3.44 11.06 13.40
CA GLU A 51 2.93 12.32 13.91
C GLU A 51 2.92 13.38 12.80
N PRO A 52 2.02 13.25 11.82
CA PRO A 52 1.93 14.20 10.73
C PRO A 52 1.33 15.55 11.19
N VAL A 53 1.73 16.61 10.53
CA VAL A 53 1.08 17.91 10.70
C VAL A 53 -0.15 17.97 9.80
N HIS A 54 -1.33 18.06 10.42
CA HIS A 54 -2.59 18.17 9.70
C HIS A 54 -2.88 19.60 9.24
N ALA A 55 -3.38 19.74 8.02
CA ALA A 55 -3.94 20.99 7.53
C ALA A 55 -5.30 21.23 8.16
N THR A 56 -5.55 22.47 8.57
CA THR A 56 -6.90 22.91 8.96
C THR A 56 -7.81 22.99 7.74
N ILE A 57 -9.13 23.01 7.97
CA ILE A 57 -10.12 23.20 6.89
C ILE A 57 -9.89 24.54 6.17
N ASP A 58 -9.51 25.59 6.89
CA ASP A 58 -9.26 26.90 6.31
C ASP A 58 -7.99 26.92 5.46
N GLU A 59 -6.92 26.24 5.89
CA GLU A 59 -5.71 26.09 5.10
C GLU A 59 -5.99 25.32 3.81
N ARG A 60 -6.68 24.17 3.90
CA ARG A 60 -7.12 23.41 2.73
C ARG A 60 -7.94 24.28 1.77
N ASN A 61 -8.94 25.00 2.29
CA ASN A 61 -9.83 25.82 1.48
C ASN A 61 -9.13 27.03 0.84
N ARG A 62 -8.07 27.52 1.47
CA ARG A 62 -7.21 28.56 0.87
C ARG A 62 -6.36 27.98 -0.26
N MET A 63 -5.90 26.74 -0.14
CA MET A 63 -5.05 26.10 -1.14
C MET A 63 -5.84 25.60 -2.35
N ALA A 64 -6.98 24.93 -2.13
CA ALA A 64 -7.75 24.31 -3.21
C ALA A 64 -9.24 24.21 -2.88
N ASP A 65 -10.08 24.28 -3.91
CA ASP A 65 -11.52 24.14 -3.81
C ASP A 65 -11.95 22.66 -3.97
N VAL A 66 -11.55 21.82 -3.02
CA VAL A 66 -11.73 20.34 -3.04
C VAL A 66 -12.68 19.84 -1.95
N GLY A 67 -13.40 20.72 -1.26
CA GLY A 67 -14.35 20.35 -0.20
C GLY A 67 -15.40 19.34 -0.69
N LYS A 68 -15.73 18.35 0.16
CA LYS A 68 -16.74 17.32 -0.10
C LYS A 68 -17.91 17.38 0.88
N ASP A 69 -17.94 18.39 1.75
CA ASP A 69 -19.12 18.69 2.57
C ASP A 69 -20.32 19.12 1.68
N TRP A 70 -21.53 19.02 2.23
CA TRP A 70 -22.76 19.29 1.47
C TRP A 70 -22.79 20.69 0.83
N PHE A 71 -22.27 21.70 1.55
CA PHE A 71 -22.23 23.10 1.07
C PHE A 71 -21.24 23.24 -0.08
N SER A 72 -20.06 22.65 0.02
CA SER A 72 -19.07 22.62 -1.08
C SER A 72 -19.63 21.90 -2.30
N VAL A 73 -20.30 20.75 -2.13
CA VAL A 73 -20.96 20.02 -3.22
C VAL A 73 -22.05 20.89 -3.87
N PHE A 74 -22.94 21.48 -3.06
CA PHE A 74 -23.99 22.38 -3.58
C PHE A 74 -23.38 23.55 -4.37
N ARG A 75 -22.38 24.23 -3.82
CA ARG A 75 -21.67 25.33 -4.44
C ARG A 75 -21.05 24.94 -5.80
N HIS A 76 -20.41 23.75 -5.87
CA HIS A 76 -19.85 23.21 -7.12
C HIS A 76 -20.95 22.90 -8.14
N THR A 77 -22.11 22.40 -7.70
CA THR A 77 -23.23 22.09 -8.58
C THR A 77 -23.78 23.34 -9.29
N ILE A 78 -23.80 24.47 -8.59
CA ILE A 78 -24.24 25.76 -9.17
C ILE A 78 -23.08 26.53 -9.85
N GLY A 79 -21.89 25.93 -9.99
CA GLY A 79 -20.74 26.53 -10.66
C GLY A 79 -20.02 27.62 -9.84
N TRP A 80 -20.38 27.82 -8.57
CA TRP A 80 -19.73 28.81 -7.73
C TRP A 80 -18.42 28.28 -7.17
N LYS A 81 -17.30 28.69 -7.77
CA LYS A 81 -15.95 28.32 -7.35
C LYS A 81 -15.43 29.27 -6.27
N ARG A 82 -14.74 28.71 -5.28
CA ARG A 82 -13.99 29.49 -4.29
C ARG A 82 -12.71 30.02 -4.92
N LYS A 83 -12.34 31.26 -4.62
CA LYS A 83 -11.02 31.78 -4.98
C LYS A 83 -9.96 31.09 -4.10
N THR A 84 -8.97 30.48 -4.71
CA THR A 84 -7.87 29.78 -4.05
C THR A 84 -6.55 30.49 -4.32
N HIS A 85 -5.58 30.30 -3.44
CA HIS A 85 -4.24 30.88 -3.54
C HIS A 85 -3.19 29.82 -3.94
N GLY A 86 -3.50 28.53 -3.79
CA GLY A 86 -2.65 27.44 -4.19
C GLY A 86 -3.03 26.86 -5.54
N GLN A 87 -2.13 26.06 -6.08
CA GLN A 87 -2.35 25.28 -7.28
C GLN A 87 -2.82 23.87 -6.92
N LEU A 88 -3.97 23.42 -7.47
CA LEU A 88 -4.36 22.02 -7.41
C LEU A 88 -3.54 21.23 -8.44
N VAL A 89 -2.74 20.30 -7.95
CA VAL A 89 -1.95 19.38 -8.77
C VAL A 89 -2.46 17.97 -8.56
N ILE A 90 -3.01 17.39 -9.62
CA ILE A 90 -3.43 15.99 -9.63
C ILE A 90 -2.27 15.16 -10.16
N GLU A 91 -2.03 13.98 -9.53
CA GLU A 91 -1.00 13.05 -9.99
C GLU A 91 -1.07 12.87 -11.52
N PRO A 92 0.01 13.15 -12.25
CA PRO A 92 0.05 12.89 -13.69
C PRO A 92 -0.31 11.44 -14.00
N ASN A 93 -0.67 11.14 -15.25
CA ASN A 93 -0.98 9.77 -15.63
C ASN A 93 0.20 8.84 -15.20
N PRO A 94 -0.04 7.90 -14.29
CA PRO A 94 1.03 7.05 -13.75
C PRO A 94 1.74 6.17 -14.77
N SER A 95 1.16 6.03 -15.98
CA SER A 95 1.83 5.35 -17.09
C SER A 95 3.09 6.07 -17.58
N HIS A 96 3.25 7.35 -17.24
CA HIS A 96 4.45 8.12 -17.56
C HIS A 96 5.58 7.96 -16.54
N GLY A 97 5.37 7.13 -15.50
CA GLY A 97 6.33 6.93 -14.43
C GLY A 97 6.34 8.04 -13.38
N TRP A 98 7.36 8.04 -12.52
CA TRP A 98 7.50 9.02 -11.46
C TRP A 98 7.92 10.39 -12.01
N CYS A 99 7.47 11.46 -11.35
CA CYS A 99 7.75 12.83 -11.73
C CYS A 99 8.52 13.53 -10.59
N PRO A 100 9.85 13.68 -10.68
CA PRO A 100 10.68 14.26 -9.61
C PRO A 100 10.33 15.71 -9.30
N ASP A 101 9.85 16.48 -10.28
CA ASP A 101 9.52 17.90 -10.12
C ASP A 101 8.41 18.12 -9.09
N LEU A 102 7.55 17.13 -8.85
CA LEU A 102 6.51 17.21 -7.83
C LEU A 102 7.06 17.34 -6.41
N LEU A 103 8.28 16.88 -6.14
CA LEU A 103 8.96 17.05 -4.86
C LEU A 103 9.42 18.49 -4.60
N HIS A 104 9.35 19.35 -5.60
CA HIS A 104 9.72 20.77 -5.54
C HIS A 104 8.53 21.72 -5.78
N CYS A 105 7.31 21.17 -5.78
CA CYS A 105 6.09 21.93 -6.04
C CYS A 105 5.78 22.87 -4.86
N ASP A 106 5.90 24.15 -5.07
CA ASP A 106 5.57 25.17 -4.09
C ASP A 106 4.10 25.59 -4.17
N ASN A 107 3.51 25.89 -3.01
CA ASN A 107 2.15 26.41 -2.90
C ASN A 107 1.10 25.52 -3.62
N CYS A 108 1.25 24.21 -3.48
CA CYS A 108 0.44 23.21 -4.17
C CYS A 108 -0.46 22.43 -3.21
N TYR A 109 -1.66 22.07 -3.67
CA TYR A 109 -2.48 21.03 -3.09
C TYR A 109 -2.37 19.78 -3.96
N LEU A 110 -1.72 18.74 -3.44
CA LEU A 110 -1.36 17.54 -4.20
C LEU A 110 -2.39 16.42 -3.98
N GLN A 111 -2.91 15.85 -5.08
CA GLN A 111 -3.90 14.79 -5.10
C GLN A 111 -3.42 13.62 -5.96
N GLY A 112 -3.19 12.45 -5.35
CA GLY A 112 -2.72 11.26 -6.06
C GLY A 112 -2.43 10.10 -5.12
N TYR A 113 -1.92 9.01 -5.69
CA TYR A 113 -1.53 7.79 -4.97
C TYR A 113 -0.02 7.73 -4.70
N TRP A 114 0.80 8.30 -5.59
CA TRP A 114 2.27 8.40 -5.46
C TRP A 114 2.94 7.04 -5.27
N GLN A 115 2.44 6.01 -5.95
CA GLN A 115 2.78 4.59 -5.74
C GLN A 115 4.12 4.21 -6.37
N THR A 116 5.21 4.80 -5.90
CA THR A 116 6.57 4.35 -6.20
C THR A 116 7.53 4.76 -5.09
N GLU A 117 8.48 3.89 -4.75
CA GLU A 117 9.52 4.21 -3.78
C GLU A 117 10.44 5.35 -4.22
N LYS A 118 10.52 5.64 -5.53
CA LYS A 118 11.37 6.69 -6.09
C LYS A 118 11.07 8.07 -5.49
N TYR A 119 9.82 8.32 -5.06
CA TYR A 119 9.48 9.58 -4.41
C TYR A 119 10.11 9.74 -3.03
N PHE A 120 10.29 8.67 -2.28
CA PHE A 120 10.79 8.71 -0.91
C PHE A 120 12.11 7.97 -0.68
N ALA A 121 12.81 7.61 -1.76
CA ALA A 121 14.09 6.88 -1.69
C ALA A 121 15.12 7.60 -0.79
N LYS A 122 15.20 8.94 -0.87
CA LYS A 122 16.13 9.75 -0.05
C LYS A 122 15.80 9.76 1.44
N VAL A 123 14.58 9.46 1.80
CA VAL A 123 14.06 9.45 3.18
C VAL A 123 13.55 8.07 3.61
N ALA A 124 13.95 7.02 2.89
CA ALA A 124 13.48 5.64 3.12
C ALA A 124 13.68 5.17 4.57
N ASN A 125 14.79 5.50 5.20
CA ASN A 125 15.06 5.14 6.60
C ASN A 125 14.09 5.84 7.56
N GLN A 126 13.76 7.12 7.31
CA GLN A 126 12.75 7.83 8.11
C GLN A 126 11.38 7.19 7.94
N VAL A 127 10.99 6.87 6.70
CA VAL A 127 9.72 6.18 6.41
C VAL A 127 9.62 4.84 7.13
N ARG A 128 10.72 4.05 7.19
CA ARG A 128 10.78 2.78 7.96
C ARG A 128 10.60 3.00 9.45
N MET A 129 11.21 4.03 10.02
CA MET A 129 11.04 4.37 11.43
C MET A 129 9.61 4.83 11.73
N ASP A 130 9.05 5.68 10.88
CA ASP A 130 7.70 6.20 11.02
C ASP A 130 6.65 5.07 10.97
N PHE A 131 6.85 4.05 10.13
CA PHE A 131 5.94 2.90 10.03
C PHE A 131 6.24 1.79 11.05
N THR A 132 6.80 2.15 12.22
CA THR A 132 6.84 1.25 13.37
C THR A 132 5.42 1.05 13.92
N PHE A 133 4.99 -0.20 14.02
CA PHE A 133 3.66 -0.53 14.53
C PHE A 133 3.52 -0.16 16.01
N ARG A 134 2.45 0.55 16.35
CA ARG A 134 2.22 1.04 17.73
C ARG A 134 1.78 -0.05 18.70
N GLN A 135 0.90 -0.92 18.23
CA GLN A 135 0.30 -1.92 19.12
C GLN A 135 1.13 -3.20 19.12
N PRO A 136 1.42 -3.75 20.28
CA PRO A 136 2.03 -5.08 20.38
C PRO A 136 1.06 -6.13 19.84
N LEU A 137 1.61 -7.19 19.25
CA LEU A 137 0.84 -8.36 18.84
C LEU A 137 0.25 -9.06 20.10
N ASN A 138 -0.93 -9.63 19.97
CA ASN A 138 -1.50 -10.51 21.00
C ASN A 138 -0.68 -11.80 21.15
N ALA A 139 -0.99 -12.64 22.11
CA ALA A 139 -0.20 -13.85 22.40
C ALA A 139 -0.15 -14.84 21.22
N ILE A 140 -1.23 -14.98 20.46
CA ILE A 140 -1.31 -15.87 19.30
C ILE A 140 -0.43 -15.36 18.17
N ASP A 141 -0.58 -14.08 17.83
CA ASP A 141 0.19 -13.44 16.76
C ASP A 141 1.66 -13.29 17.12
N MET A 142 1.99 -13.10 18.42
CA MET A 142 3.36 -13.11 18.90
C MET A 142 4.00 -14.50 18.75
N ALA A 143 3.25 -15.57 19.02
CA ALA A 143 3.74 -16.92 18.80
C ALA A 143 3.99 -17.20 17.30
N LEU A 144 3.13 -16.71 16.43
CA LEU A 144 3.31 -16.77 14.99
C LEU A 144 4.52 -15.92 14.53
N ALA A 145 4.64 -14.68 15.00
CA ALA A 145 5.76 -13.78 14.71
C ALA A 145 7.11 -14.42 15.08
N ASN A 146 7.19 -15.10 16.22
CA ASN A 146 8.37 -15.84 16.64
C ASN A 146 8.74 -17.00 15.70
N LYS A 147 7.77 -17.63 15.05
CA LYS A 147 8.04 -18.64 14.01
C LYS A 147 8.54 -17.98 12.73
N LEU A 148 7.84 -16.94 12.26
CA LEU A 148 8.21 -16.22 11.05
C LEU A 148 9.66 -15.73 11.05
N THR A 149 10.16 -15.29 12.20
CA THR A 149 11.53 -14.76 12.34
C THR A 149 12.60 -15.84 12.49
N LYS A 150 12.24 -17.08 12.84
CA LYS A 150 13.18 -18.19 13.04
C LYS A 150 13.28 -19.14 11.84
N GLU A 151 12.28 -19.16 11.00
CA GLU A 151 12.18 -20.01 9.82
C GLU A 151 12.56 -19.25 8.55
N LYS A 152 12.82 -19.95 7.45
CA LYS A 152 12.91 -19.35 6.13
C LYS A 152 11.50 -19.08 5.60
N SER A 153 10.82 -18.18 6.28
CA SER A 153 9.42 -17.85 6.08
C SER A 153 9.21 -17.06 4.78
N VAL A 154 8.17 -17.41 4.06
CA VAL A 154 7.75 -16.76 2.83
C VAL A 154 6.32 -16.27 3.00
N SER A 155 6.09 -14.96 3.02
CA SER A 155 4.73 -14.45 2.95
C SER A 155 4.18 -14.55 1.53
N VAL A 156 2.99 -15.10 1.38
CA VAL A 156 2.25 -15.09 0.12
C VAL A 156 0.96 -14.33 0.32
N HIS A 157 0.77 -13.23 -0.39
CA HIS A 157 -0.45 -12.46 -0.31
C HIS A 157 -1.38 -12.75 -1.49
N ILE A 158 -2.60 -13.18 -1.19
CA ILE A 158 -3.65 -13.42 -2.18
C ILE A 158 -4.73 -12.35 -1.99
N ARG A 159 -4.96 -11.54 -3.05
CA ARG A 159 -5.98 -10.50 -3.07
C ARG A 159 -7.04 -10.82 -4.11
N ARG A 160 -8.26 -11.12 -3.64
CA ARG A 160 -9.39 -11.48 -4.50
C ARG A 160 -10.64 -10.65 -4.20
N GLY A 161 -11.01 -10.49 -2.97
CA GLY A 161 -12.19 -9.83 -2.41
C GLY A 161 -12.93 -8.86 -3.34
N ASP A 162 -12.52 -7.61 -3.38
CA ASP A 162 -13.11 -6.60 -4.25
C ASP A 162 -12.64 -6.67 -5.71
N TYR A 163 -11.55 -7.40 -6.00
CA TYR A 163 -10.97 -7.53 -7.36
C TYR A 163 -11.79 -8.45 -8.26
N ILE A 164 -12.46 -9.46 -7.70
CA ILE A 164 -13.31 -10.38 -8.46
C ILE A 164 -14.72 -9.84 -8.75
N LYS A 165 -15.11 -8.70 -8.15
CA LYS A 165 -16.37 -8.04 -8.46
C LYS A 165 -16.37 -7.56 -9.92
N GLU A 166 -17.43 -7.86 -10.67
CA GLU A 166 -17.53 -7.66 -12.14
C GLU A 166 -16.97 -6.33 -12.66
N ARG A 167 -17.21 -5.23 -11.95
CA ARG A 167 -16.76 -3.89 -12.35
C ARG A 167 -15.24 -3.70 -12.33
N ARG A 168 -14.49 -4.51 -11.57
CA ARG A 168 -13.05 -4.36 -11.36
C ARG A 168 -12.24 -5.53 -11.92
N ARG A 169 -12.88 -6.68 -12.07
CA ARG A 169 -12.23 -7.94 -12.46
C ARG A 169 -11.36 -7.80 -13.70
N ALA A 170 -11.87 -7.17 -14.74
CA ALA A 170 -11.15 -7.03 -16.01
C ALA A 170 -9.80 -6.31 -15.88
N ASP A 171 -9.66 -5.35 -14.94
CA ASP A 171 -8.46 -4.53 -14.79
C ASP A 171 -7.55 -5.02 -13.64
N TYR A 172 -8.13 -5.54 -12.57
CA TYR A 172 -7.42 -5.88 -11.32
C TYR A 172 -7.09 -7.37 -11.15
N GLU A 173 -7.77 -8.28 -11.83
CA GLU A 173 -7.48 -9.72 -11.74
C GLU A 173 -6.24 -10.06 -12.55
N VAL A 174 -5.08 -9.73 -12.00
CA VAL A 174 -3.77 -9.96 -12.62
C VAL A 174 -3.12 -11.23 -12.06
N CYS A 175 -3.19 -11.46 -10.74
CA CYS A 175 -2.55 -12.59 -10.09
C CYS A 175 -3.40 -13.87 -10.25
N THR A 176 -3.13 -14.62 -11.31
CA THR A 176 -3.77 -15.91 -11.62
C THR A 176 -3.22 -17.03 -10.74
N VAL A 177 -3.83 -18.22 -10.82
CA VAL A 177 -3.28 -19.45 -10.19
C VAL A 177 -1.87 -19.72 -10.70
N GLU A 178 -1.64 -19.49 -11.99
CA GLU A 178 -0.34 -19.72 -12.63
C GLU A 178 0.74 -18.77 -12.10
N TYR A 179 0.40 -17.51 -11.85
CA TYR A 179 1.30 -16.58 -11.17
C TYR A 179 1.81 -17.14 -9.83
N TYR A 180 0.87 -17.58 -8.98
CA TYR A 180 1.26 -18.13 -7.67
C TYR A 180 2.03 -19.44 -7.79
N ARG A 181 1.71 -20.30 -8.75
CA ARG A 181 2.46 -21.52 -9.02
C ARG A 181 3.91 -21.22 -9.36
N ARG A 182 4.14 -20.36 -10.36
CA ARG A 182 5.48 -19.94 -10.79
C ARG A 182 6.26 -19.28 -9.64
N ALA A 183 5.58 -18.46 -8.82
CA ALA A 183 6.20 -17.83 -7.67
C ALA A 183 6.62 -18.85 -6.60
N VAL A 184 5.78 -19.83 -6.29
CA VAL A 184 6.11 -20.92 -5.36
C VAL A 184 7.28 -21.75 -5.87
N GLU A 185 7.25 -22.15 -7.14
CA GLU A 185 8.34 -22.89 -7.80
C GLU A 185 9.66 -22.10 -7.76
N TYR A 186 9.61 -20.80 -8.06
CA TYR A 186 10.78 -19.94 -7.99
C TYR A 186 11.39 -19.92 -6.57
N ILE A 187 10.57 -19.70 -5.55
CA ILE A 187 11.04 -19.71 -4.16
C ILE A 187 11.66 -21.06 -3.78
N GLN A 188 11.01 -22.18 -4.13
CA GLN A 188 11.52 -23.53 -3.84
C GLN A 188 12.85 -23.83 -4.52
N ALA A 189 13.10 -23.23 -5.69
CA ALA A 189 14.36 -23.39 -6.40
C ALA A 189 15.51 -22.54 -5.83
N HIS A 190 15.22 -21.46 -5.09
CA HIS A 190 16.23 -20.47 -4.63
C HIS A 190 16.37 -20.38 -3.11
N VAL A 191 15.43 -20.96 -2.36
CA VAL A 191 15.43 -20.95 -0.90
C VAL A 191 15.39 -22.39 -0.40
N ASP A 192 16.37 -22.78 0.39
CA ASP A 192 16.41 -24.11 0.97
C ASP A 192 15.37 -24.25 2.09
N SER A 193 14.46 -25.24 1.98
CA SER A 193 13.41 -25.54 2.95
C SER A 193 12.50 -24.35 3.32
N PRO A 194 11.89 -23.66 2.34
CA PRO A 194 11.03 -22.50 2.62
C PRO A 194 9.71 -22.93 3.29
N VAL A 195 9.23 -22.13 4.24
CA VAL A 195 7.92 -22.32 4.88
C VAL A 195 6.97 -21.21 4.42
N PHE A 196 5.90 -21.59 3.76
CA PHE A 196 4.95 -20.62 3.18
C PHE A 196 3.85 -20.25 4.17
N TYR A 197 3.60 -18.95 4.30
CA TYR A 197 2.55 -18.34 5.09
C TYR A 197 1.64 -17.53 4.16
N VAL A 198 0.41 -17.98 3.99
CA VAL A 198 -0.55 -17.38 3.05
C VAL A 198 -1.47 -16.45 3.83
N PHE A 199 -1.50 -15.19 3.40
CA PHE A 199 -2.36 -14.12 3.87
C PHE A 199 -3.38 -13.80 2.77
N SER A 200 -4.67 -13.86 3.07
CA SER A 200 -5.69 -13.73 2.04
C SER A 200 -7.01 -13.20 2.57
N ASP A 201 -7.69 -12.39 1.75
CA ASP A 201 -9.10 -12.06 1.92
C ASP A 201 -10.07 -13.14 1.36
N ASP A 202 -9.51 -14.23 0.78
CA ASP A 202 -10.22 -15.44 0.31
C ASP A 202 -9.34 -16.68 0.59
N PRO A 203 -9.19 -17.12 1.85
CA PRO A 203 -8.31 -18.23 2.19
C PRO A 203 -8.77 -19.56 1.60
N THR A 204 -10.08 -19.76 1.44
CA THR A 204 -10.65 -21.00 0.86
C THR A 204 -10.16 -21.20 -0.56
N TRP A 205 -10.19 -20.15 -1.37
CA TRP A 205 -9.67 -20.22 -2.72
C TRP A 205 -8.20 -20.68 -2.76
N GLY A 206 -7.35 -20.09 -1.91
CA GLY A 206 -5.94 -20.46 -1.86
C GLY A 206 -5.72 -21.94 -1.51
N GLN A 207 -6.51 -22.48 -0.60
CA GLN A 207 -6.46 -23.90 -0.20
C GLN A 207 -6.89 -24.84 -1.32
N GLU A 208 -7.91 -24.47 -2.09
CA GLU A 208 -8.48 -25.29 -3.17
C GLU A 208 -7.56 -25.43 -4.39
N GLN A 209 -6.64 -24.46 -4.63
CA GLN A 209 -5.81 -24.48 -5.84
C GLN A 209 -4.72 -25.55 -5.88
N ASN A 210 -4.38 -26.17 -4.73
CA ASN A 210 -3.35 -27.22 -4.64
C ASN A 210 -1.97 -26.81 -5.20
N ILE A 211 -1.62 -25.52 -5.16
CA ILE A 211 -0.34 -25.00 -5.64
C ILE A 211 0.70 -24.85 -4.53
N PHE A 212 0.26 -24.88 -3.29
CA PHE A 212 1.14 -24.74 -2.14
C PHE A 212 1.66 -26.08 -1.63
N PRO A 213 2.93 -26.17 -1.21
CA PRO A 213 3.50 -27.39 -0.67
C PRO A 213 2.83 -27.79 0.66
N LYS A 214 2.95 -29.08 0.99
CA LYS A 214 2.47 -29.59 2.29
C LYS A 214 3.17 -28.85 3.43
N GLY A 215 2.40 -28.44 4.43
CA GLY A 215 2.92 -27.67 5.58
C GLY A 215 2.76 -26.15 5.42
N THR A 216 2.21 -25.68 4.31
CA THR A 216 1.83 -24.26 4.16
C THR A 216 0.79 -23.86 5.21
N ILE A 217 0.98 -22.70 5.81
CA ILE A 217 0.13 -22.15 6.87
C ILE A 217 -0.73 -21.03 6.29
N PHE A 218 -2.05 -21.17 6.39
CA PHE A 218 -3.00 -20.12 6.01
C PHE A 218 -3.31 -19.29 7.24
N VAL A 219 -2.87 -18.02 7.24
CA VAL A 219 -3.09 -17.08 8.33
C VAL A 219 -4.51 -16.52 8.22
N SER A 220 -5.21 -16.43 9.34
CA SER A 220 -6.59 -15.95 9.41
C SER A 220 -6.86 -15.25 10.73
N GLY A 221 -7.99 -14.54 10.82
CA GLY A 221 -8.45 -13.89 12.05
C GLY A 221 -8.22 -12.39 12.09
N HIS A 222 -7.67 -11.78 11.03
CA HIS A 222 -7.42 -10.34 10.97
C HIS A 222 -8.30 -9.69 9.90
N GLU A 223 -9.47 -9.24 10.32
CA GLU A 223 -10.44 -8.59 9.43
C GLU A 223 -10.73 -7.14 9.87
N GLY A 224 -11.28 -6.35 8.96
CA GLY A 224 -11.69 -4.98 9.25
C GLY A 224 -10.53 -4.13 9.79
N VAL A 225 -10.70 -3.60 10.99
CA VAL A 225 -9.71 -2.70 11.63
C VAL A 225 -8.41 -3.40 12.04
N ASP A 226 -8.41 -4.72 12.15
CA ASP A 226 -7.25 -5.53 12.55
C ASP A 226 -6.48 -6.10 11.35
N ALA A 227 -6.95 -5.89 10.11
CA ALA A 227 -6.29 -6.35 8.91
C ALA A 227 -4.81 -5.89 8.79
N TYR A 228 -4.41 -4.79 9.43
CA TYR A 228 -3.03 -4.33 9.46
C TYR A 228 -2.07 -5.32 10.13
N ILE A 229 -2.57 -6.21 11.00
CA ILE A 229 -1.77 -7.26 11.66
C ILE A 229 -1.20 -8.22 10.61
N ASP A 230 -1.93 -8.53 9.55
CA ASP A 230 -1.41 -9.31 8.43
C ASP A 230 -0.20 -8.61 7.78
N MET A 231 -0.26 -7.30 7.58
CA MET A 231 0.89 -6.54 7.05
C MET A 231 2.08 -6.57 8.01
N GLN A 232 1.83 -6.46 9.32
CA GLN A 232 2.86 -6.57 10.35
C GLN A 232 3.51 -7.96 10.33
N LEU A 233 2.73 -9.02 10.26
CA LEU A 233 3.24 -10.40 10.18
C LEU A 233 3.98 -10.64 8.85
N MET A 234 3.45 -10.20 7.72
CA MET A 234 4.15 -10.27 6.43
C MET A 234 5.51 -9.59 6.48
N SER A 235 5.64 -8.43 7.13
CA SER A 235 6.92 -7.72 7.25
C SER A 235 7.97 -8.44 8.10
N LEU A 236 7.59 -9.44 8.85
CA LEU A 236 8.50 -10.29 9.64
C LEU A 236 9.04 -11.48 8.84
N CYS A 237 8.43 -11.83 7.71
CA CYS A 237 8.88 -12.92 6.86
C CYS A 237 10.23 -12.61 6.17
N CYS A 238 10.97 -13.67 5.81
CA CYS A 238 12.27 -13.56 5.15
C CYS A 238 12.15 -13.24 3.65
N HIS A 239 11.10 -13.76 3.00
CA HIS A 239 10.84 -13.60 1.56
C HIS A 239 9.36 -13.31 1.32
N HIS A 240 9.04 -12.79 0.14
CA HIS A 240 7.69 -12.30 -0.15
C HIS A 240 7.23 -12.66 -1.56
N VAL A 241 5.99 -13.10 -1.67
CA VAL A 241 5.23 -13.20 -2.93
C VAL A 241 4.02 -12.27 -2.78
N ILE A 242 4.00 -11.17 -3.50
CA ILE A 242 2.95 -10.16 -3.35
C ILE A 242 1.89 -10.26 -4.46
N ALA A 243 0.66 -9.88 -4.14
CA ALA A 243 -0.34 -9.55 -5.15
C ALA A 243 -0.11 -8.13 -5.71
N ASN A 244 -0.87 -7.75 -6.75
CA ASN A 244 -0.95 -6.36 -7.23
C ASN A 244 -1.73 -5.46 -6.25
N SER A 245 -1.26 -5.41 -5.01
CA SER A 245 -1.90 -4.71 -3.89
C SER A 245 -0.90 -3.86 -3.13
N SER A 246 -1.23 -2.57 -2.96
CA SER A 246 -0.43 -1.66 -2.13
C SER A 246 -0.26 -2.15 -0.69
N PHE A 247 -1.17 -2.98 -0.20
CA PHE A 247 -1.09 -3.58 1.13
C PHE A 247 0.09 -4.56 1.25
N SER A 248 0.18 -5.56 0.36
CA SER A 248 1.29 -6.50 0.36
C SER A 248 2.60 -5.88 -0.14
N TRP A 249 2.51 -4.85 -0.98
CA TRP A 249 3.68 -4.07 -1.36
C TRP A 249 4.39 -3.51 -0.11
N TRP A 250 3.64 -2.89 0.80
CA TRP A 250 4.19 -2.36 2.05
C TRP A 250 4.66 -3.45 3.01
N GLY A 251 3.94 -4.56 3.11
CA GLY A 251 4.41 -5.71 3.91
C GLY A 251 5.78 -6.19 3.47
N ALA A 252 5.99 -6.35 2.16
CA ALA A 252 7.28 -6.73 1.58
C ALA A 252 8.34 -5.63 1.73
N TRP A 253 8.00 -4.37 1.46
CA TRP A 253 8.96 -3.26 1.55
C TRP A 253 9.47 -3.03 2.97
N LEU A 254 8.61 -3.13 3.98
CA LEU A 254 8.99 -3.05 5.39
C LEU A 254 9.81 -4.27 5.82
N GLY A 255 9.52 -5.45 5.27
CA GLY A 255 10.24 -6.70 5.51
C GLY A 255 11.58 -6.82 4.78
N GLN A 256 11.91 -5.91 3.87
CA GLN A 256 13.13 -5.96 3.05
C GLN A 256 14.40 -5.97 3.90
N ARG A 257 15.24 -6.98 3.71
CA ARG A 257 16.55 -7.17 4.35
C ARG A 257 17.56 -7.60 3.27
N GLU A 258 18.82 -7.72 3.65
CA GLU A 258 19.82 -8.37 2.83
C GLU A 258 19.36 -9.82 2.51
N ASN A 259 19.50 -10.23 1.26
CA ASN A 259 19.08 -11.54 0.74
C ASN A 259 17.56 -11.82 0.74
N THR A 260 16.70 -10.83 0.99
CA THR A 260 15.26 -11.00 0.79
C THR A 260 14.94 -11.16 -0.68
N ILE A 261 14.23 -12.22 -1.04
CA ILE A 261 13.62 -12.40 -2.36
C ILE A 261 12.19 -11.88 -2.27
N THR A 262 11.87 -10.89 -3.10
CA THR A 262 10.49 -10.40 -3.26
C THR A 262 10.04 -10.63 -4.69
N LEU A 263 8.96 -11.40 -4.86
CA LEU A 263 8.33 -11.68 -6.14
C LEU A 263 7.06 -10.85 -6.28
N ALA A 264 6.92 -10.16 -7.41
CA ALA A 264 5.79 -9.32 -7.75
C ALA A 264 5.24 -9.70 -9.14
N PRO A 265 3.94 -9.47 -9.42
CA PRO A 265 3.42 -9.68 -10.76
C PRO A 265 4.06 -8.68 -11.73
N SER A 266 4.40 -9.15 -12.94
CA SER A 266 5.06 -8.33 -13.98
C SER A 266 4.21 -7.13 -14.40
N THR A 267 2.89 -7.25 -14.30
CA THR A 267 1.92 -6.20 -14.55
C THR A 267 1.11 -5.89 -13.29
N TRP A 268 0.83 -4.60 -13.05
CA TRP A 268 0.03 -4.19 -11.89
C TRP A 268 -1.46 -4.10 -12.20
N PHE A 269 -1.78 -3.71 -13.42
CA PHE A 269 -3.13 -3.66 -14.01
C PHE A 269 -3.08 -4.20 -15.42
N ARG A 270 -4.15 -4.83 -15.92
CA ARG A 270 -4.19 -5.38 -17.28
C ARG A 270 -4.11 -4.31 -18.37
N TYR A 271 -4.77 -3.19 -18.17
CA TYR A 271 -4.95 -2.17 -19.22
C TYR A 271 -4.32 -0.82 -18.87
N ARG A 272 -3.54 -0.77 -17.79
CA ARG A 272 -2.87 0.46 -17.33
C ARG A 272 -1.46 0.15 -16.87
N GLU A 273 -0.52 0.80 -17.46
CA GLU A 273 0.87 0.67 -17.04
C GLU A 273 1.16 1.40 -15.73
N ARG A 274 2.05 0.86 -14.94
CA ARG A 274 2.60 1.42 -13.71
C ARG A 274 4.09 1.07 -13.64
N PRO A 275 4.92 1.69 -14.50
CA PRO A 275 6.30 1.24 -14.72
C PRO A 275 7.16 1.25 -13.45
N ASP A 276 6.91 2.19 -12.53
CA ASP A 276 7.76 2.40 -11.36
C ASP A 276 7.17 1.87 -10.04
N ILE A 277 6.04 1.16 -10.06
CA ILE A 277 5.41 0.69 -8.83
C ILE A 277 6.18 -0.47 -8.20
N ILE A 278 6.82 -1.30 -9.02
CA ILE A 278 7.62 -2.42 -8.56
C ILE A 278 9.07 -1.96 -8.45
N PRO A 279 9.68 -1.99 -7.25
CA PRO A 279 11.08 -1.67 -7.04
C PRO A 279 12.01 -2.46 -7.97
N ASP A 280 13.11 -1.84 -8.39
CA ASP A 280 14.02 -2.42 -9.37
C ASP A 280 14.74 -3.70 -8.86
N ASN A 281 14.84 -3.85 -7.55
CA ASN A 281 15.42 -5.03 -6.88
C ASN A 281 14.42 -6.17 -6.64
N TRP A 282 13.13 -6.00 -7.01
CA TRP A 282 12.14 -7.06 -6.91
C TRP A 282 12.05 -7.84 -8.23
N ILE A 283 11.81 -9.14 -8.10
CA ILE A 283 11.73 -10.04 -9.24
C ILE A 283 10.30 -10.05 -9.78
N LYS A 284 10.17 -9.78 -11.07
CA LYS A 284 8.87 -9.78 -11.75
C LYS A 284 8.57 -11.19 -12.28
N ILE A 285 7.44 -11.73 -11.86
CA ILE A 285 6.91 -13.00 -12.34
C ILE A 285 5.76 -12.72 -13.31
N ASP A 286 5.77 -13.40 -14.44
CA ASP A 286 4.67 -13.30 -15.39
C ASP A 286 3.38 -13.82 -14.77
N ALA A 287 2.32 -13.03 -14.92
CA ALA A 287 1.02 -13.27 -14.30
C ALA A 287 0.05 -14.03 -15.25
N GLU A 288 0.41 -14.20 -16.52
CA GLU A 288 -0.39 -14.91 -17.55
C GLU A 288 -0.08 -16.39 -17.65
#